data_e8e32883c0206f3b0591558c0151bd1d
#
_entry.id   e8e32883c0206f3b0591558c0151bd1d
#
_cell.length_a   1.000
_cell.length_b   1.000
_cell.length_c   1.000
_cell.angle_alpha   90.00
_cell.angle_beta   90.00
_cell.angle_gamma   90.00
#
_symmetry.space_group_name_H-M   'P 1'
#
loop_
_entity.id
_entity.type
_entity.pdbx_description
1 polymer ?
#
loop_
_entity_poly.entity_id
_entity_poly.type
_entity_poly.pdbx_seq_one_letter_code
_entity_poly.pdbx_strand_id
1 'polypeptide(L)'
;MQGKAEVAVSAGVSGAGERLYDVIERTDPHWARHDFYMRLALVVESGAKCLGSQVGAVAVRDNRVLGMGYNGTPSGYPNCTATERGCLRCSIRREDPTSSLAGKLYDICLCVHAEQNVIATAARFGVPLSESWLYTTLQPCFLCMKEMMQAGITGIFFRRPWTAHHPDYGWVEEEYGRLVRHYRSKGNVLAQLRQEGEVDAVRAAIGGPD
;
A
#
# COMPACT_ATOMS: atom_id res chain seq x y z
N MET A 1 -28.87 7.87 3.40
CA MET A 1 -28.12 9.13 3.28
C MET A 1 -26.99 9.07 4.29
N GLN A 2 -25.82 8.63 3.89
CA GLN A 2 -24.65 8.64 4.77
C GLN A 2 -23.96 10.00 4.63
N GLY A 3 -23.90 10.77 5.72
CA GLY A 3 -23.25 12.08 5.75
C GLY A 3 -21.79 11.95 5.35
N LYS A 4 -21.37 12.82 4.44
CA LYS A 4 -19.95 13.02 4.12
C LYS A 4 -19.26 13.53 5.38
N ALA A 5 -18.40 12.70 5.98
CA ALA A 5 -17.53 13.14 7.07
C ALA A 5 -16.48 14.10 6.49
N GLU A 6 -16.49 15.35 6.94
CA GLU A 6 -15.39 16.28 6.69
C GLU A 6 -14.17 15.79 7.46
N VAL A 7 -13.09 15.52 6.76
CA VAL A 7 -11.81 15.08 7.32
C VAL A 7 -10.95 16.32 7.57
N ALA A 8 -10.49 16.51 8.81
CA ALA A 8 -9.51 17.56 9.14
C ALA A 8 -8.14 17.15 8.56
N VAL A 9 -7.60 17.95 7.64
CA VAL A 9 -6.48 17.57 6.78
C VAL A 9 -5.28 18.49 6.97
N SER A 10 -4.12 17.90 7.33
CA SER A 10 -2.79 18.49 7.13
C SER A 10 -2.00 17.61 6.14
N ALA A 11 -1.15 18.19 5.28
CA ALA A 11 -0.81 17.55 4.00
C ALA A 11 0.69 17.25 3.79
N GLY A 12 0.98 16.26 3.00
CA GLY A 12 2.28 15.99 2.39
C GLY A 12 2.42 16.67 1.00
N VAL A 13 3.58 17.25 0.71
CA VAL A 13 3.83 18.07 -0.50
C VAL A 13 4.64 17.28 -1.53
N SER A 14 4.21 17.27 -2.79
CA SER A 14 5.02 16.87 -3.95
C SER A 14 5.79 18.07 -4.53
N GLY A 15 6.80 17.85 -5.36
CA GLY A 15 7.69 18.88 -5.92
C GLY A 15 7.06 20.03 -6.69
N ALA A 16 5.72 20.07 -6.85
CA ALA A 16 4.94 21.15 -7.49
C ALA A 16 4.02 21.88 -6.49
N GLY A 17 4.16 21.67 -5.18
CA GLY A 17 3.35 22.39 -4.16
C GLY A 17 1.93 21.85 -3.96
N GLU A 18 1.46 20.88 -4.73
CA GLU A 18 0.13 20.30 -4.61
C GLU A 18 0.17 18.97 -3.83
N ARG A 19 -0.79 18.84 -2.92
CA ARG A 19 -0.93 17.65 -2.06
C ARG A 19 -1.62 16.50 -2.77
N LEU A 20 -0.91 15.40 -2.99
CA LEU A 20 -1.49 14.23 -3.63
C LEU A 20 -2.40 13.42 -2.70
N TYR A 21 -2.23 13.51 -1.38
CA TYR A 21 -3.03 12.77 -0.41
C TYR A 21 -3.28 13.57 0.86
N ASP A 22 -4.31 13.17 1.59
CA ASP A 22 -4.65 13.75 2.88
C ASP A 22 -3.81 13.12 4.00
N VAL A 23 -3.67 13.80 5.12
CA VAL A 23 -3.03 13.23 6.32
C VAL A 23 -4.07 13.17 7.43
N ILE A 24 -4.32 11.98 7.95
CA ILE A 24 -5.21 11.74 9.08
C ILE A 24 -4.36 11.53 10.31
N GLU A 25 -4.59 12.33 11.34
CA GLU A 25 -3.89 12.30 12.61
C GLU A 25 -4.79 11.77 13.73
N ARG A 26 -4.22 11.50 14.92
CA ARG A 26 -4.95 10.96 16.09
C ARG A 26 -6.11 11.83 16.57
N THR A 27 -6.14 13.11 16.18
CA THR A 27 -7.22 14.06 16.49
C THR A 27 -8.47 13.85 15.61
N ASP A 28 -8.38 13.06 14.54
CA ASP A 28 -9.53 12.76 13.70
C ASP A 28 -10.58 11.94 14.47
N PRO A 29 -11.87 12.32 14.46
CA PRO A 29 -12.93 11.62 15.18
C PRO A 29 -13.11 10.15 14.75
N HIS A 30 -12.63 9.78 13.55
CA HIS A 30 -12.68 8.41 13.05
C HIS A 30 -11.35 7.66 13.21
N TRP A 31 -10.36 8.27 13.87
CA TRP A 31 -9.02 7.70 14.06
C TRP A 31 -9.05 6.27 14.59
N ALA A 32 -9.83 5.99 15.64
CA ALA A 32 -9.86 4.66 16.26
C ALA A 32 -10.22 3.54 15.28
N ARG A 33 -11.13 3.82 14.33
CA ARG A 33 -11.50 2.88 13.27
C ARG A 33 -10.37 2.71 12.25
N HIS A 34 -9.77 3.81 11.81
CA HIS A 34 -8.66 3.78 10.86
C HIS A 34 -7.44 3.08 11.48
N ASP A 35 -7.12 3.36 12.72
CA ASP A 35 -6.03 2.72 13.46
C ASP A 35 -6.24 1.21 13.60
N PHE A 36 -7.47 0.78 13.94
CA PHE A 36 -7.81 -0.64 14.05
C PHE A 36 -7.50 -1.41 12.75
N TYR A 37 -7.96 -0.93 11.60
CA TYR A 37 -7.72 -1.61 10.33
C TYR A 37 -6.27 -1.48 9.86
N MET A 38 -5.59 -0.39 10.18
CA MET A 38 -4.16 -0.27 9.88
C MET A 38 -3.33 -1.23 10.73
N ARG A 39 -3.65 -1.41 12.01
CA ARG A 39 -3.00 -2.44 12.86
C ARG A 39 -3.23 -3.84 12.30
N LEU A 40 -4.42 -4.12 11.80
CA LEU A 40 -4.69 -5.39 11.13
C LEU A 40 -3.84 -5.56 9.87
N ALA A 41 -3.67 -4.51 9.06
CA ALA A 41 -2.76 -4.54 7.91
C ALA A 41 -1.29 -4.75 8.32
N LEU A 42 -0.84 -4.21 9.46
CA LEU A 42 0.48 -4.46 10.02
C LEU A 42 0.67 -5.91 10.47
N VAL A 43 -0.35 -6.52 11.09
CA VAL A 43 -0.33 -7.95 11.41
C VAL A 43 -0.23 -8.78 10.13
N VAL A 44 -0.99 -8.44 9.10
CA VAL A 44 -0.95 -9.10 7.78
C VAL A 44 0.43 -8.94 7.11
N GLU A 45 1.08 -7.79 7.27
CA GLU A 45 2.45 -7.52 6.79
C GLU A 45 3.46 -8.56 7.30
N SER A 46 3.32 -9.05 8.54
CA SER A 46 4.23 -10.06 9.11
C SER A 46 4.23 -11.39 8.35
N GLY A 47 3.18 -11.66 7.57
CA GLY A 47 3.12 -12.82 6.67
C GLY A 47 3.95 -12.67 5.39
N ALA A 48 4.46 -11.46 5.08
CA ALA A 48 5.19 -11.19 3.85
C ALA A 48 6.45 -12.05 3.69
N LYS A 49 6.66 -12.54 2.47
CA LYS A 49 7.78 -13.43 2.12
C LYS A 49 8.73 -12.81 1.10
N CYS A 50 8.70 -11.50 0.96
CA CYS A 50 9.61 -10.73 0.12
C CYS A 50 10.85 -10.32 0.92
N LEU A 51 12.03 -10.43 0.35
CA LEU A 51 13.29 -9.92 0.93
C LEU A 51 13.44 -8.38 0.78
N GLY A 52 12.58 -7.77 -0.01
CA GLY A 52 12.51 -6.31 -0.14
C GLY A 52 11.62 -5.70 0.93
N SER A 53 10.79 -4.71 0.55
CA SER A 53 9.80 -4.14 1.47
C SER A 53 8.71 -5.15 1.78
N GLN A 54 8.41 -5.33 3.06
CA GLN A 54 7.25 -6.08 3.51
C GLN A 54 6.04 -5.16 3.49
N VAL A 55 4.92 -5.65 2.98
CA VAL A 55 3.67 -4.90 2.86
C VAL A 55 2.49 -5.81 3.18
N GLY A 56 1.55 -5.30 3.95
CA GLY A 56 0.26 -5.92 4.23
C GLY A 56 -0.89 -4.99 3.82
N ALA A 57 -1.98 -5.58 3.35
CA ALA A 57 -3.18 -4.86 2.94
C ALA A 57 -4.45 -5.56 3.41
N VAL A 58 -5.47 -4.78 3.74
CA VAL A 58 -6.79 -5.25 4.20
C VAL A 58 -7.88 -4.44 3.51
N ALA A 59 -8.80 -5.11 2.81
CA ALA A 59 -9.99 -4.50 2.23
C ALA A 59 -11.16 -4.57 3.21
N VAL A 60 -11.89 -3.45 3.35
CA VAL A 60 -12.98 -3.28 4.32
C VAL A 60 -14.18 -2.60 3.66
N ARG A 61 -15.38 -3.11 3.92
CA ARG A 61 -16.64 -2.45 3.60
C ARG A 61 -17.64 -2.69 4.72
N ASP A 62 -18.42 -1.68 5.10
CA ASP A 62 -19.44 -1.77 6.16
C ASP A 62 -18.90 -2.34 7.48
N ASN A 63 -17.69 -1.92 7.87
CA ASN A 63 -16.95 -2.43 9.03
C ASN A 63 -16.69 -3.95 9.00
N ARG A 64 -16.67 -4.57 7.83
CA ARG A 64 -16.32 -5.99 7.63
C ARG A 64 -15.07 -6.11 6.77
N VAL A 65 -14.16 -6.97 7.18
CA VAL A 65 -13.01 -7.34 6.36
C VAL A 65 -13.51 -8.21 5.21
N LEU A 66 -13.27 -7.77 3.98
CA LEU A 66 -13.59 -8.50 2.75
C LEU A 66 -12.46 -9.42 2.31
N GLY A 67 -11.22 -9.01 2.59
CA GLY A 67 -10.03 -9.76 2.23
C GLY A 67 -8.77 -9.11 2.78
N MET A 68 -7.70 -9.89 2.78
CA MET A 68 -6.38 -9.44 3.20
C MET A 68 -5.31 -10.04 2.28
N GLY A 69 -4.18 -9.36 2.15
CA GLY A 69 -3.06 -9.80 1.34
C GLY A 69 -1.75 -9.23 1.87
N TYR A 70 -0.70 -9.99 1.70
CA TYR A 70 0.68 -9.55 1.91
C TYR A 70 1.51 -9.86 0.68
N ASN A 71 2.61 -9.17 0.49
CA ASN A 71 3.42 -9.38 -0.70
C ASN A 71 4.27 -10.65 -0.59
N GLY A 72 4.29 -11.41 -1.66
CA GLY A 72 5.00 -12.69 -1.77
C GLY A 72 4.94 -13.23 -3.19
N THR A 73 5.71 -14.27 -3.46
CA THR A 73 5.69 -14.96 -4.75
C THR A 73 4.33 -15.59 -5.02
N PRO A 74 3.97 -15.86 -6.28
CA PRO A 74 2.74 -16.56 -6.62
C PRO A 74 2.61 -17.90 -5.89
N SER A 75 1.36 -18.31 -5.62
CA SER A 75 1.06 -19.58 -4.95
C SER A 75 1.74 -20.77 -5.65
N GLY A 76 2.42 -21.58 -4.89
CA GLY A 76 3.18 -22.74 -5.40
C GLY A 76 4.59 -22.43 -5.89
N TYR A 77 4.98 -21.14 -5.99
CA TYR A 77 6.35 -20.76 -6.33
C TYR A 77 7.21 -20.59 -5.05
N PRO A 78 8.51 -20.94 -5.06
CA PRO A 78 9.38 -20.75 -3.90
C PRO A 78 9.41 -19.28 -3.45
N ASN A 79 9.29 -19.05 -2.15
CA ASN A 79 9.35 -17.70 -1.59
C ASN A 79 10.72 -17.05 -1.81
N CYS A 80 10.77 -15.72 -1.93
CA CYS A 80 12.03 -14.99 -1.96
C CYS A 80 12.90 -15.29 -0.74
N THR A 81 12.30 -15.49 0.42
CA THR A 81 12.97 -15.87 1.66
C THR A 81 13.49 -17.32 1.70
N ALA A 82 13.05 -18.17 0.77
CA ALA A 82 13.48 -19.57 0.68
C ALA A 82 14.79 -19.74 -0.10
N THR A 83 15.33 -18.68 -0.66
CA THR A 83 16.59 -18.68 -1.43
C THR A 83 17.52 -17.59 -0.90
N GLU A 84 18.83 -17.84 -0.92
CA GLU A 84 19.83 -16.87 -0.44
C GLU A 84 19.80 -15.54 -1.22
N ARG A 85 19.45 -15.59 -2.51
CA ARG A 85 19.42 -14.42 -3.39
C ARG A 85 18.07 -13.74 -3.48
N GLY A 86 16.99 -14.45 -3.20
CA GLY A 86 15.64 -13.98 -3.50
C GLY A 86 15.35 -13.93 -5.01
N CYS A 87 14.43 -13.06 -5.43
CA CYS A 87 14.23 -12.77 -6.84
C CYS A 87 15.31 -11.81 -7.37
N LEU A 88 15.45 -11.74 -8.69
CA LEU A 88 16.46 -10.88 -9.33
C LEU A 88 16.40 -9.43 -8.83
N ARG A 89 15.22 -8.85 -8.68
CA ARG A 89 15.06 -7.49 -8.14
C ARG A 89 15.59 -7.36 -6.72
N CYS A 90 15.31 -8.32 -5.84
CA CYS A 90 15.79 -8.31 -4.47
C CYS A 90 17.31 -8.54 -4.41
N SER A 91 17.85 -9.38 -5.28
CA SER A 91 19.29 -9.59 -5.43
C SER A 91 20.01 -8.30 -5.82
N ILE A 92 19.60 -7.66 -6.91
CA ILE A 92 20.19 -6.39 -7.36
C ILE A 92 20.14 -5.34 -6.25
N ARG A 93 18.99 -5.16 -5.60
CA ARG A 93 18.84 -4.17 -4.54
C ARG A 93 19.75 -4.43 -3.34
N ARG A 94 20.07 -5.68 -3.03
CA ARG A 94 20.92 -6.07 -1.91
C ARG A 94 22.40 -5.99 -2.28
N GLU A 95 22.76 -6.38 -3.49
CA GLU A 95 24.16 -6.38 -3.98
C GLU A 95 24.64 -4.96 -4.32
N ASP A 96 23.77 -4.13 -4.89
CA ASP A 96 24.04 -2.72 -5.19
C ASP A 96 22.79 -1.86 -4.95
N PRO A 97 22.58 -1.37 -3.71
CA PRO A 97 21.46 -0.48 -3.39
C PRO A 97 21.45 0.83 -4.18
N THR A 98 22.61 1.22 -4.74
CA THR A 98 22.78 2.45 -5.54
C THR A 98 22.55 2.22 -7.02
N SER A 99 22.39 0.96 -7.44
CA SER A 99 22.12 0.62 -8.83
C SER A 99 20.91 1.35 -9.36
N SER A 100 21.06 1.93 -10.54
CA SER A 100 19.94 2.53 -11.27
C SER A 100 18.80 1.54 -11.52
N LEU A 101 19.05 0.24 -11.41
CA LEU A 101 18.07 -0.84 -11.53
C LEU A 101 17.36 -1.17 -10.21
N ALA A 102 17.92 -0.78 -9.05
CA ALA A 102 17.38 -1.16 -7.74
C ALA A 102 15.93 -0.70 -7.47
N GLY A 103 15.48 0.37 -8.16
CA GLY A 103 14.12 0.92 -8.05
C GLY A 103 13.20 0.60 -9.24
N LYS A 104 13.71 0.04 -10.33
CA LYS A 104 13.03 0.04 -11.63
C LYS A 104 12.30 -1.23 -12.01
N LEU A 105 12.67 -2.36 -11.48
CA LEU A 105 12.27 -3.68 -11.99
C LEU A 105 10.95 -4.18 -11.37
N TYR A 106 9.92 -3.33 -11.30
CA TYR A 106 8.60 -3.76 -10.81
C TYR A 106 7.96 -4.79 -11.71
N ASP A 107 8.16 -4.68 -13.02
CA ASP A 107 7.55 -5.54 -14.06
C ASP A 107 8.07 -6.98 -13.99
N ILE A 108 9.31 -7.16 -13.52
CA ILE A 108 9.94 -8.47 -13.39
C ILE A 108 10.09 -8.92 -11.93
N CYS A 109 9.49 -8.22 -10.99
CA CYS A 109 9.41 -8.68 -9.61
C CYS A 109 8.52 -9.91 -9.52
N LEU A 110 9.04 -11.01 -9.00
CA LEU A 110 8.26 -12.25 -8.82
C LEU A 110 7.21 -12.12 -7.72
N CYS A 111 7.34 -11.14 -6.82
CA CYS A 111 6.35 -10.93 -5.77
C CYS A 111 5.12 -10.23 -6.33
N VAL A 112 3.98 -10.82 -6.11
CA VAL A 112 2.66 -10.18 -6.19
C VAL A 112 2.55 -9.20 -5.03
N HIS A 113 2.14 -7.96 -5.27
CA HIS A 113 2.01 -6.96 -4.22
C HIS A 113 0.85 -7.28 -3.28
N ALA A 114 0.87 -6.72 -2.07
CA ALA A 114 -0.16 -6.96 -1.07
C ALA A 114 -1.56 -6.59 -1.58
N GLU A 115 -1.68 -5.44 -2.23
CA GLU A 115 -2.92 -4.94 -2.82
C GLU A 115 -3.41 -5.84 -3.96
N GLN A 116 -2.49 -6.29 -4.83
CA GLN A 116 -2.79 -7.24 -5.90
C GLN A 116 -3.29 -8.57 -5.34
N ASN A 117 -2.69 -9.07 -4.24
CA ASN A 117 -3.14 -10.28 -3.57
C ASN A 117 -4.55 -10.14 -2.99
N VAL A 118 -4.91 -8.97 -2.45
CA VAL A 118 -6.30 -8.70 -2.04
C VAL A 118 -7.24 -8.80 -3.24
N ILE A 119 -6.92 -8.14 -4.35
CA ILE A 119 -7.77 -8.12 -5.56
C ILE A 119 -7.87 -9.51 -6.17
N ALA A 120 -6.76 -10.22 -6.35
CA ALA A 120 -6.73 -11.56 -6.93
C ALA A 120 -7.49 -12.58 -6.06
N THR A 121 -7.35 -12.48 -4.74
CA THR A 121 -8.07 -13.34 -3.79
C THR A 121 -9.56 -13.04 -3.84
N ALA A 122 -9.94 -11.77 -3.84
CA ALA A 122 -11.35 -11.36 -3.96
C ALA A 122 -11.97 -11.89 -5.28
N ALA A 123 -11.26 -11.74 -6.40
CA ALA A 123 -11.70 -12.27 -7.69
C ALA A 123 -11.85 -13.79 -7.67
N ARG A 124 -10.89 -14.51 -7.08
CA ARG A 124 -10.91 -15.98 -6.96
C ARG A 124 -12.10 -16.51 -6.17
N PHE A 125 -12.51 -15.80 -5.12
CA PHE A 125 -13.58 -16.21 -4.23
C PHE A 125 -14.91 -15.50 -4.46
N GLY A 126 -15.01 -14.68 -5.51
CA GLY A 126 -16.22 -13.96 -5.88
C GLY A 126 -16.64 -12.88 -4.88
N VAL A 127 -15.66 -12.26 -4.20
CA VAL A 127 -15.91 -11.19 -3.23
C VAL A 127 -15.83 -9.83 -3.93
N PRO A 128 -16.93 -9.06 -4.05
CA PRO A 128 -16.90 -7.76 -4.71
C PRO A 128 -16.20 -6.72 -3.84
N LEU A 129 -15.21 -6.01 -4.44
CA LEU A 129 -14.45 -4.95 -3.77
C LEU A 129 -14.98 -3.54 -4.06
N SER A 130 -16.00 -3.40 -4.91
CA SER A 130 -16.61 -2.09 -5.20
C SER A 130 -17.03 -1.39 -3.91
N GLU A 131 -16.79 -0.08 -3.83
CA GLU A 131 -17.12 0.77 -2.68
C GLU A 131 -16.43 0.39 -1.36
N SER A 132 -15.40 -0.46 -1.43
CA SER A 132 -14.59 -0.80 -0.25
C SER A 132 -13.50 0.22 0.01
N TRP A 133 -12.95 0.18 1.21
CA TRP A 133 -11.73 0.86 1.62
C TRP A 133 -10.58 -0.14 1.74
N LEU A 134 -9.40 0.27 1.31
CA LEU A 134 -8.18 -0.52 1.47
C LEU A 134 -7.23 0.17 2.44
N TYR A 135 -6.79 -0.57 3.44
CA TYR A 135 -5.73 -0.19 4.35
C TYR A 135 -4.47 -0.95 3.95
N THR A 136 -3.40 -0.23 3.67
CA THR A 136 -2.11 -0.81 3.26
C THR A 136 -0.96 -0.18 4.03
N THR A 137 0.05 -0.95 4.38
CA THR A 137 1.17 -0.45 5.19
C THR A 137 2.14 0.42 4.40
N LEU A 138 2.10 0.37 3.06
CA LEU A 138 2.89 1.21 2.16
C LEU A 138 1.95 1.87 1.15
N GLN A 139 2.20 3.14 0.80
CA GLN A 139 1.46 3.82 -0.26
C GLN A 139 1.50 2.99 -1.55
N PRO A 140 0.35 2.75 -2.20
CA PRO A 140 0.28 1.94 -3.40
C PRO A 140 1.15 2.48 -4.54
N CYS A 141 1.88 1.59 -5.19
CA CYS A 141 2.63 1.94 -6.39
C CYS A 141 1.69 2.23 -7.57
N PHE A 142 2.27 2.71 -8.67
CA PHE A 142 1.52 3.11 -9.87
C PHE A 142 0.62 1.98 -10.40
N LEU A 143 1.12 0.75 -10.43
CA LEU A 143 0.37 -0.41 -10.91
C LEU A 143 -0.80 -0.74 -9.96
N CYS A 144 -0.53 -0.88 -8.67
CA CYS A 144 -1.56 -1.17 -7.67
C CYS A 144 -2.65 -0.09 -7.65
N MET A 145 -2.27 1.20 -7.81
CA MET A 145 -3.25 2.29 -7.86
C MET A 145 -4.24 2.12 -9.02
N LYS A 146 -3.75 1.76 -10.22
CA LYS A 146 -4.63 1.49 -11.38
C LYS A 146 -5.58 0.33 -11.12
N GLU A 147 -5.06 -0.77 -10.59
CA GLU A 147 -5.83 -1.99 -10.32
C GLU A 147 -6.91 -1.74 -9.25
N MET A 148 -6.59 -1.02 -8.18
CA MET A 148 -7.55 -0.66 -7.14
C MET A 148 -8.66 0.24 -7.67
N MET A 149 -8.34 1.21 -8.53
CA MET A 149 -9.34 2.04 -9.20
C MET A 149 -10.27 1.18 -10.06
N GLN A 150 -9.70 0.23 -10.81
CA GLN A 150 -10.48 -0.68 -11.66
C GLN A 150 -11.34 -1.64 -10.84
N ALA A 151 -10.90 -2.02 -9.64
CA ALA A 151 -11.68 -2.84 -8.71
C ALA A 151 -12.80 -2.05 -7.98
N GLY A 152 -12.88 -0.73 -8.18
CA GLY A 152 -13.92 0.13 -7.58
C GLY A 152 -13.67 0.46 -6.11
N ILE A 153 -12.43 0.40 -5.64
CA ILE A 153 -12.05 0.79 -4.28
C ILE A 153 -12.13 2.32 -4.18
N THR A 154 -12.87 2.82 -3.17
CA THR A 154 -13.18 4.24 -3.02
C THR A 154 -12.42 4.96 -1.92
N GLY A 155 -11.75 4.22 -1.03
CA GLY A 155 -10.88 4.75 0.02
C GLY A 155 -9.58 3.97 0.10
N ILE A 156 -8.46 4.67 0.12
CA ILE A 156 -7.13 4.07 0.26
C ILE A 156 -6.43 4.78 1.41
N PHE A 157 -6.08 4.02 2.44
CA PHE A 157 -5.39 4.50 3.63
C PHE A 157 -4.05 3.79 3.73
N PHE A 158 -2.98 4.56 3.84
CA PHE A 158 -1.64 4.00 3.92
C PHE A 158 -0.85 4.59 5.10
N ARG A 159 0.21 3.89 5.51
CA ARG A 159 1.06 4.33 6.61
C ARG A 159 2.35 4.98 6.14
N ARG A 160 3.15 4.25 5.38
CA ARG A 160 4.45 4.72 4.87
C ARG A 160 4.25 5.30 3.48
N PRO A 161 4.79 6.50 3.19
CA PRO A 161 4.75 7.04 1.84
C PRO A 161 5.64 6.23 0.89
N TRP A 162 5.24 6.22 -0.38
CA TRP A 162 6.02 5.71 -1.49
C TRP A 162 6.15 6.80 -2.55
N THR A 163 7.35 6.95 -3.10
CA THR A 163 7.61 7.93 -4.15
C THR A 163 7.70 7.22 -5.49
N ALA A 164 6.94 7.72 -6.46
CA ALA A 164 6.98 7.26 -7.85
C ALA A 164 8.24 7.82 -8.56
N HIS A 165 9.42 7.57 -7.97
CA HIS A 165 10.66 8.10 -8.50
C HIS A 165 11.25 7.14 -9.54
N HIS A 166 11.58 7.67 -10.71
CA HIS A 166 12.37 6.99 -11.71
C HIS A 166 13.54 7.89 -12.12
N PRO A 167 14.80 7.47 -11.95
CA PRO A 167 15.96 8.35 -12.16
C PRO A 167 16.08 8.87 -13.58
N ASP A 168 15.58 8.12 -14.57
CA ASP A 168 15.67 8.49 -15.97
C ASP A 168 14.37 9.10 -16.53
N TYR A 169 13.26 9.02 -15.78
CA TYR A 169 11.95 9.45 -16.26
C TYR A 169 11.20 10.25 -15.17
N GLY A 170 11.55 11.52 -15.03
CA GLY A 170 10.89 12.42 -14.06
C GLY A 170 9.37 12.56 -14.26
N TRP A 171 8.87 12.30 -15.48
CA TRP A 171 7.45 12.31 -15.79
C TRP A 171 6.64 11.18 -15.13
N VAL A 172 7.28 10.13 -14.58
CA VAL A 172 6.57 9.03 -13.86
C VAL A 172 5.88 9.56 -12.62
N GLU A 173 6.51 10.47 -11.89
CA GLU A 173 5.91 11.12 -10.71
C GLU A 173 4.71 11.99 -11.11
N GLU A 174 4.83 12.72 -12.22
CA GLU A 174 3.75 13.54 -12.76
C GLU A 174 2.54 12.68 -13.17
N GLU A 175 2.76 11.57 -13.89
CA GLU A 175 1.70 10.65 -14.31
C GLU A 175 1.02 9.98 -13.12
N TYR A 176 1.78 9.60 -12.08
CA TYR A 176 1.20 9.11 -10.84
C TYR A 176 0.33 10.19 -10.18
N GLY A 177 0.79 11.43 -10.15
CA GLY A 177 0.03 12.57 -9.65
C GLY A 177 -1.26 12.79 -10.43
N ARG A 178 -1.25 12.68 -11.77
CA ARG A 178 -2.44 12.77 -12.62
C ARG A 178 -3.46 11.69 -12.29
N LEU A 179 -2.99 10.44 -12.12
CA LEU A 179 -3.82 9.30 -11.75
C LEU A 179 -4.51 9.54 -10.40
N VAL A 180 -3.75 9.97 -9.40
CA VAL A 180 -4.25 10.24 -8.04
C VAL A 180 -5.24 11.41 -8.05
N ARG A 181 -4.95 12.50 -8.75
CA ARG A 181 -5.89 13.63 -8.88
C ARG A 181 -7.20 13.19 -9.51
N HIS A 182 -7.15 12.36 -10.57
CA HIS A 182 -8.36 11.80 -11.17
C HIS A 182 -9.14 10.92 -10.18
N TYR A 183 -8.47 10.06 -9.44
CA TYR A 183 -9.10 9.24 -8.41
C TYR A 183 -9.85 10.10 -7.37
N ARG A 184 -9.19 11.13 -6.85
CA ARG A 184 -9.76 12.04 -5.85
C ARG A 184 -10.88 12.91 -6.41
N SER A 185 -10.83 13.33 -7.69
CA SER A 185 -11.90 14.13 -8.33
C SER A 185 -13.24 13.41 -8.42
N LYS A 186 -13.26 12.08 -8.23
CA LYS A 186 -14.48 11.27 -8.13
C LYS A 186 -15.05 11.21 -6.71
N GLY A 187 -14.49 11.95 -5.75
CA GLY A 187 -14.87 11.91 -4.34
C GLY A 187 -14.23 10.76 -3.56
N ASN A 188 -13.25 10.07 -4.15
CA ASN A 188 -12.51 9.00 -3.49
C ASN A 188 -11.42 9.57 -2.57
N VAL A 189 -11.04 8.78 -1.55
CA VAL A 189 -10.07 9.19 -0.52
C VAL A 189 -8.73 8.48 -0.75
N LEU A 190 -7.64 9.23 -0.78
CA LEU A 190 -6.28 8.74 -0.59
C LEU A 190 -5.68 9.47 0.61
N ALA A 191 -5.35 8.75 1.68
CA ALA A 191 -4.89 9.37 2.92
C ALA A 191 -3.76 8.59 3.59
N GLN A 192 -2.80 9.33 4.15
CA GLN A 192 -1.78 8.81 5.04
C GLN A 192 -2.29 8.81 6.48
N LEU A 193 -2.20 7.69 7.17
CA LEU A 193 -2.40 7.61 8.61
C LEU A 193 -1.07 7.86 9.32
N ARG A 194 -0.93 9.00 9.96
CA ARG A 194 0.29 9.39 10.67
C ARG A 194 0.16 8.98 12.15
N GLN A 195 1.00 8.05 12.58
CA GLN A 195 1.19 7.71 13.98
C GLN A 195 2.57 8.17 14.43
N GLU A 196 2.64 8.87 15.54
CA GLU A 196 3.91 9.15 16.19
C GLU A 196 4.24 7.98 17.14
N GLY A 197 5.39 7.34 16.96
CA GLY A 197 6.05 6.49 17.94
C GLY A 197 5.60 5.04 18.14
N GLU A 198 4.47 4.56 17.62
CA GLU A 198 3.93 3.22 17.93
C GLU A 198 4.28 2.07 16.96
N VAL A 199 4.98 2.34 15.86
CA VAL A 199 5.27 1.32 14.83
C VAL A 199 6.14 0.20 15.34
N ASP A 200 7.12 0.57 16.16
CA ASP A 200 8.13 -0.36 16.65
C ASP A 200 7.54 -1.33 17.69
N ALA A 201 6.54 -0.89 18.46
CA ALA A 201 5.89 -1.71 19.47
C ALA A 201 5.05 -2.86 18.87
N VAL A 202 4.32 -2.61 17.78
CA VAL A 202 3.54 -3.67 17.11
C VAL A 202 4.46 -4.66 16.40
N ARG A 203 5.50 -4.20 15.71
CA ARG A 203 6.51 -5.07 15.09
C ARG A 203 7.25 -5.91 16.13
N ALA A 204 7.65 -5.32 17.25
CA ALA A 204 8.30 -6.04 18.34
C ALA A 204 7.37 -7.10 18.98
N ALA A 205 6.08 -6.79 19.13
CA ALA A 205 5.11 -7.71 19.74
C ALA A 205 4.76 -8.92 18.87
N ILE A 206 4.86 -8.83 17.54
CA ILE A 206 4.55 -9.94 16.61
C ILE A 206 5.80 -10.66 16.09
N GLY A 207 7.00 -10.32 16.58
CA GLY A 207 8.24 -11.03 16.24
C GLY A 207 8.62 -10.91 14.76
N GLY A 208 8.41 -9.76 14.15
CA GLY A 208 8.85 -9.50 12.78
C GLY A 208 10.38 -9.58 12.69
N PRO A 209 10.96 -10.09 11.59
CA PRO A 209 12.41 -10.12 11.42
C PRO A 209 12.96 -8.69 11.36
N ASP A 210 14.11 -8.48 11.99
CA ASP A 210 14.93 -7.27 11.94
C ASP A 210 15.33 -6.89 10.51
#